data_b9b94cae8df28fa10c77b6bc5d44e399
#
_entry.id   b9b94cae8df28fa10c77b6bc5d44e399
#
_cell.length_a   1.000
_cell.length_b   1.000
_cell.length_c   1.000
_cell.angle_alpha   90.00
_cell.angle_beta   90.00
_cell.angle_gamma   90.00
#
_symmetry.space_group_name_H-M   'P 1'
#
loop_
_entity.id
_entity.type
_entity.pdbx_description
1 polymer ?
#
loop_
_entity_poly.entity_id
_entity_poly.type
_entity_poly.pdbx_seq_one_letter_code
_entity_poly.pdbx_strand_id
1 'polypeptide(L)'
;MPRPKFVDNEPQPPKEFMENSKPVPPIATECFMLSNMFDPATEQDPNWDQEVRDDVVEECLKHGQVMHIYVDKASPQGNVYVKCVDASTAAMAVNSLHGRWFSGKVIAAAYVPVVNYHNLFPISANPSARVHLNR
;
A
#
# COMPACT_ATOMS: atom_id res chain seq x y z
N MET A 1 -11.20 -19.95 -9.37
CA MET A 1 -11.11 -19.00 -8.26
C MET A 1 -9.76 -18.30 -8.28
N PRO A 2 -9.76 -17.00 -8.14
CA PRO A 2 -8.49 -16.31 -8.08
C PRO A 2 -7.74 -16.70 -6.80
N ARG A 3 -6.43 -16.80 -6.94
CA ARG A 3 -5.56 -17.07 -5.83
C ARG A 3 -5.56 -15.88 -4.86
N PRO A 4 -5.61 -16.09 -3.54
CA PRO A 4 -5.46 -14.98 -2.61
C PRO A 4 -4.11 -14.31 -2.83
N LYS A 5 -4.11 -12.99 -2.90
CA LYS A 5 -2.88 -12.22 -3.12
C LYS A 5 -2.10 -12.04 -1.82
N PHE A 6 -2.80 -11.80 -0.71
CA PHE A 6 -2.16 -11.81 0.60
C PHE A 6 -2.08 -13.23 1.12
N VAL A 7 -0.89 -13.66 1.49
CA VAL A 7 -0.66 -15.01 1.98
C VAL A 7 -0.03 -14.92 3.36
N ASP A 8 -0.78 -15.35 4.37
CA ASP A 8 -0.36 -15.25 5.76
C ASP A 8 0.47 -16.45 6.22
N ASN A 9 0.44 -17.54 5.44
CA ASN A 9 1.16 -18.77 5.75
C ASN A 9 2.50 -18.92 5.01
N GLU A 10 2.89 -17.90 4.27
CA GLU A 10 4.16 -17.91 3.56
C GLU A 10 5.33 -17.82 4.55
N PRO A 11 6.49 -18.40 4.19
CA PRO A 11 7.67 -18.25 5.04
C PRO A 11 8.09 -16.81 5.18
N GLN A 12 8.91 -16.51 6.18
CA GLN A 12 9.45 -15.19 6.41
C GLN A 12 10.09 -14.65 5.13
N PRO A 13 10.05 -13.32 4.90
CA PRO A 13 10.76 -12.73 3.78
C PRO A 13 12.23 -13.12 3.77
N PRO A 14 12.88 -13.15 2.58
CA PRO A 14 14.29 -13.48 2.53
C PRO A 14 15.11 -12.63 3.50
N LYS A 15 16.14 -13.24 4.08
CA LYS A 15 17.01 -12.56 5.03
C LYS A 15 17.60 -11.29 4.42
N GLU A 16 17.95 -11.36 3.13
CA GLU A 16 18.49 -10.21 2.40
C GLU A 16 17.51 -9.03 2.40
N PHE A 17 16.22 -9.30 2.26
CA PHE A 17 15.21 -8.25 2.34
C PHE A 17 15.20 -7.62 3.73
N MET A 18 15.23 -8.44 4.79
CA MET A 18 15.21 -7.95 6.16
C MET A 18 16.47 -7.14 6.52
N GLU A 19 17.62 -7.53 5.97
CA GLU A 19 18.87 -6.84 6.25
C GLU A 19 19.01 -5.54 5.45
N ASN A 20 18.51 -5.52 4.22
CA ASN A 20 18.68 -4.38 3.31
C ASN A 20 17.51 -3.41 3.33
N SER A 21 16.34 -3.82 3.83
CA SER A 21 15.21 -2.90 3.92
C SER A 21 15.44 -1.96 5.11
N LYS A 22 15.29 -0.67 4.85
CA LYS A 22 15.36 0.30 5.94
C LYS A 22 14.20 0.08 6.89
N PRO A 23 14.42 0.17 8.20
CA PRO A 23 13.32 0.12 9.14
C PRO A 23 12.32 1.22 8.83
N VAL A 24 11.03 0.93 9.06
CA VAL A 24 9.99 1.95 8.93
C VAL A 24 10.33 3.08 9.90
N PRO A 25 10.35 4.36 9.44
CA PRO A 25 10.69 5.46 10.33
C PRO A 25 9.85 5.46 11.61
N PRO A 26 10.42 5.84 12.76
CA PRO A 26 9.68 5.86 14.01
C PRO A 26 8.58 6.92 14.03
N ILE A 27 8.69 7.96 13.20
CA ILE A 27 7.70 9.03 13.13
C ILE A 27 6.73 8.71 11.99
N ALA A 28 5.55 8.24 12.34
CA ALA A 28 4.50 7.93 11.38
C ALA A 28 3.83 9.21 10.88
N THR A 29 3.44 9.19 9.61
CA THR A 29 2.52 10.18 9.05
C THR A 29 1.25 9.47 8.63
N GLU A 30 0.23 10.22 8.28
CA GLU A 30 -1.02 9.65 7.77
C GLU A 30 -0.91 9.12 6.34
N CYS A 31 0.23 9.33 5.68
CA CYS A 31 0.48 8.94 4.29
C CYS A 31 1.62 7.94 4.22
N PHE A 32 1.49 6.97 3.30
CA PHE A 32 2.57 6.01 3.04
C PHE A 32 2.52 5.51 1.61
N MET A 33 3.63 4.90 1.18
CA MET A 33 3.76 4.29 -0.14
C MET A 33 4.12 2.83 0.03
N LEU A 34 3.47 1.98 -0.72
CA LEU A 34 3.79 0.54 -0.81
C LEU A 34 4.54 0.30 -2.12
N SER A 35 5.54 -0.56 -2.07
CA SER A 35 6.30 -0.98 -3.26
C SER A 35 6.21 -2.50 -3.40
N ASN A 36 6.51 -3.00 -4.61
CA ASN A 36 6.43 -4.41 -4.97
C ASN A 36 4.99 -4.94 -5.00
N MET A 37 4.01 -4.07 -5.19
CA MET A 37 2.62 -4.48 -5.21
C MET A 37 2.22 -5.15 -6.53
N PHE A 38 2.92 -4.83 -7.62
CA PHE A 38 2.61 -5.37 -8.96
C PHE A 38 3.80 -5.17 -9.88
N ASP A 39 3.74 -5.84 -11.04
CA ASP A 39 4.67 -5.58 -12.15
C ASP A 39 3.81 -5.27 -13.38
N PRO A 40 3.78 -4.01 -13.84
CA PRO A 40 2.90 -3.65 -14.95
C PRO A 40 3.22 -4.38 -16.24
N ALA A 41 4.46 -4.85 -16.40
CA ALA A 41 4.86 -5.59 -17.61
C ALA A 41 4.26 -6.99 -17.66
N THR A 42 3.86 -7.57 -16.54
CA THR A 42 3.33 -8.94 -16.46
C THR A 42 1.84 -9.01 -16.19
N GLU A 43 1.21 -7.89 -15.88
CA GLU A 43 -0.23 -7.86 -15.60
C GLU A 43 -1.02 -7.98 -16.89
N GLN A 44 -1.97 -8.91 -16.94
CA GLN A 44 -2.75 -9.22 -18.14
C GLN A 44 -4.23 -8.90 -18.01
N ASP A 45 -4.77 -8.93 -16.80
CA ASP A 45 -6.17 -8.61 -16.56
C ASP A 45 -6.38 -7.10 -16.77
N PRO A 46 -7.31 -6.67 -17.61
CA PRO A 46 -7.53 -5.23 -17.85
C PRO A 46 -7.91 -4.45 -16.60
N ASN A 47 -8.41 -5.13 -15.56
CA ASN A 47 -8.82 -4.48 -14.30
C ASN A 47 -7.84 -4.73 -13.16
N TRP A 48 -6.60 -5.12 -13.46
CA TRP A 48 -5.63 -5.48 -12.42
C TRP A 48 -5.36 -4.35 -11.43
N ASP A 49 -5.37 -3.11 -11.89
CA ASP A 49 -5.15 -1.96 -11.02
C ASP A 49 -6.28 -1.78 -10.02
N GLN A 50 -7.53 -2.03 -10.42
CA GLN A 50 -8.67 -1.97 -9.53
C GLN A 50 -8.62 -3.07 -8.48
N GLU A 51 -8.16 -4.26 -8.86
CA GLU A 51 -8.00 -5.38 -7.92
C GLU A 51 -6.93 -5.07 -6.89
N VAL A 52 -5.78 -4.54 -7.31
CA VAL A 52 -4.71 -4.12 -6.38
C VAL A 52 -5.24 -3.05 -5.43
N ARG A 53 -5.92 -2.04 -5.97
CA ARG A 53 -6.52 -0.97 -5.19
C ARG A 53 -7.44 -1.52 -4.10
N ASP A 54 -8.37 -2.39 -4.49
CA ASP A 54 -9.36 -2.92 -3.55
C ASP A 54 -8.73 -3.82 -2.50
N ASP A 55 -7.72 -4.61 -2.87
CA ASP A 55 -7.00 -5.45 -1.91
C ASP A 55 -6.31 -4.59 -0.84
N VAL A 56 -5.68 -3.50 -1.24
CA VAL A 56 -5.01 -2.59 -0.30
C VAL A 56 -6.03 -1.86 0.57
N VAL A 57 -7.10 -1.36 -0.03
CA VAL A 57 -8.16 -0.66 0.72
C VAL A 57 -8.77 -1.59 1.76
N GLU A 58 -9.08 -2.84 1.39
CA GLU A 58 -9.66 -3.81 2.31
C GLU A 58 -8.76 -4.04 3.52
N GLU A 59 -7.45 -4.18 3.30
CA GLU A 59 -6.52 -4.36 4.43
C GLU A 59 -6.44 -3.11 5.30
N CYS A 60 -6.41 -1.93 4.69
CA CYS A 60 -6.32 -0.69 5.45
C CYS A 60 -7.60 -0.40 6.25
N LEU A 61 -8.76 -0.74 5.69
CA LEU A 61 -10.04 -0.52 6.38
C LEU A 61 -10.18 -1.35 7.67
N LYS A 62 -9.40 -2.40 7.83
CA LYS A 62 -9.36 -3.17 9.09
C LYS A 62 -8.81 -2.33 10.25
N HIS A 63 -8.08 -1.27 9.95
CA HIS A 63 -7.41 -0.43 10.95
C HIS A 63 -8.04 0.95 11.09
N GLY A 64 -8.75 1.41 10.07
CA GLY A 64 -9.40 2.71 10.09
C GLY A 64 -9.78 3.17 8.69
N GLN A 65 -10.19 4.43 8.57
CA GLN A 65 -10.68 4.97 7.32
C GLN A 65 -9.53 5.34 6.38
N VAL A 66 -9.71 5.07 5.10
CA VAL A 66 -8.80 5.48 4.03
C VAL A 66 -9.36 6.73 3.36
N MET A 67 -8.52 7.75 3.21
CA MET A 67 -8.89 9.04 2.63
C MET A 67 -8.58 9.14 1.14
N HIS A 68 -7.49 8.49 0.70
CA HIS A 68 -7.03 8.55 -0.68
C HIS A 68 -6.16 7.36 -1.00
N ILE A 69 -6.23 6.88 -2.24
CA ILE A 69 -5.36 5.82 -2.75
C ILE A 69 -5.09 6.07 -4.22
N TYR A 70 -3.86 5.81 -4.64
CA TYR A 70 -3.46 5.91 -6.04
C TYR A 70 -2.52 4.75 -6.39
N VAL A 71 -2.91 3.98 -7.41
CA VAL A 71 -2.08 2.91 -7.96
C VAL A 71 -1.31 3.49 -9.14
N ASP A 72 0.01 3.54 -9.04
CA ASP A 72 0.85 4.09 -10.11
C ASP A 72 1.09 2.99 -11.15
N LYS A 73 0.19 2.91 -12.12
CA LYS A 73 0.18 1.82 -13.13
C LYS A 73 1.44 1.76 -13.97
N ALA A 74 2.16 2.88 -14.09
CA ALA A 74 3.38 2.94 -14.89
C ALA A 74 4.64 2.66 -14.07
N SER A 75 4.51 2.47 -12.76
CA SER A 75 5.67 2.28 -11.89
C SER A 75 6.27 0.88 -12.05
N PRO A 76 7.54 0.77 -12.47
CA PRO A 76 8.20 -0.54 -12.50
C PRO A 76 8.45 -1.12 -11.12
N GLN A 77 8.43 -0.28 -10.07
CA GLN A 77 8.56 -0.71 -8.67
C GLN A 77 7.23 -1.16 -8.06
N GLY A 78 6.13 -1.02 -8.77
CA GLY A 78 4.82 -1.42 -8.28
C GLY A 78 4.34 -0.58 -7.12
N ASN A 79 4.33 0.74 -7.27
CA ASN A 79 4.04 1.67 -6.18
C ASN A 79 2.54 1.95 -6.04
N VAL A 80 2.08 1.94 -4.78
CA VAL A 80 0.73 2.33 -4.41
C VAL A 80 0.84 3.37 -3.29
N TYR A 81 0.16 4.50 -3.45
CA TYR A 81 0.16 5.59 -2.48
C TYR A 81 -1.14 5.61 -1.71
N VAL A 82 -1.06 5.72 -0.39
CA VAL A 82 -2.25 5.64 0.48
C VAL A 82 -2.21 6.77 1.51
N LYS A 83 -3.35 7.41 1.73
CA LYS A 83 -3.55 8.35 2.82
C LYS A 83 -4.68 7.85 3.70
N CYS A 84 -4.41 7.72 4.98
CA CYS A 84 -5.40 7.32 5.99
C CYS A 84 -5.93 8.54 6.74
N VAL A 85 -6.94 8.29 7.59
CA VAL A 85 -7.59 9.38 8.34
C VAL A 85 -6.65 10.01 9.36
N ASP A 86 -5.71 9.24 9.91
CA ASP A 86 -4.74 9.72 10.87
C ASP A 86 -3.47 8.88 10.83
N ALA A 87 -2.44 9.35 11.54
CA ALA A 87 -1.15 8.65 11.59
C ALA A 87 -1.24 7.31 12.32
N SER A 88 -2.10 7.19 13.29
CA SER A 88 -2.30 5.92 14.02
C SER A 88 -2.81 4.83 13.10
N THR A 89 -3.82 5.13 12.29
CA THR A 89 -4.36 4.19 11.30
C THR A 89 -3.29 3.80 10.29
N ALA A 90 -2.55 4.79 9.78
CA ALA A 90 -1.46 4.54 8.83
C ALA A 90 -0.39 3.65 9.44
N ALA A 91 -0.02 3.90 10.70
CA ALA A 91 1.00 3.09 11.38
C ALA A 91 0.56 1.62 11.50
N MET A 92 -0.69 1.38 11.87
CA MET A 92 -1.21 0.02 11.95
C MET A 92 -1.20 -0.67 10.57
N ALA A 93 -1.60 0.06 9.53
CA ALA A 93 -1.60 -0.46 8.16
C ALA A 93 -0.16 -0.76 7.69
N VAL A 94 0.78 0.15 7.93
CA VAL A 94 2.18 -0.04 7.55
C VAL A 94 2.77 -1.26 8.26
N ASN A 95 2.53 -1.39 9.57
CA ASN A 95 3.05 -2.53 10.33
C ASN A 95 2.43 -3.85 9.88
N SER A 96 1.19 -3.82 9.42
CA SER A 96 0.51 -5.01 8.90
C SER A 96 1.00 -5.42 7.52
N LEU A 97 1.35 -4.44 6.68
CA LEU A 97 1.66 -4.69 5.26
C LEU A 97 3.14 -4.84 4.98
N HIS A 98 4.01 -4.12 5.70
CA HIS A 98 5.46 -4.17 5.44
C HIS A 98 6.01 -5.57 5.72
N GLY A 99 6.71 -6.13 4.75
CA GLY A 99 7.29 -7.46 4.87
C GLY A 99 6.33 -8.60 4.56
N ARG A 100 5.09 -8.31 4.23
CA ARG A 100 4.08 -9.31 3.93
C ARG A 100 4.17 -9.73 2.46
N TRP A 101 3.83 -10.98 2.19
CA TRP A 101 3.79 -11.48 0.82
C TRP A 101 2.51 -11.04 0.13
N PHE A 102 2.64 -10.57 -1.10
CA PHE A 102 1.53 -10.18 -1.95
C PHE A 102 1.85 -10.56 -3.39
N SER A 103 1.03 -11.45 -3.97
CA SER A 103 1.19 -11.87 -5.37
C SER A 103 2.62 -12.35 -5.69
N GLY A 104 3.25 -13.07 -4.76
CA GLY A 104 4.59 -13.63 -4.94
C GLY A 104 5.73 -12.67 -4.67
N LYS A 105 5.45 -11.46 -4.20
CA LYS A 105 6.46 -10.46 -3.86
C LYS A 105 6.30 -9.99 -2.42
N VAL A 106 7.37 -9.49 -1.84
CA VAL A 106 7.34 -8.95 -0.49
C VAL A 106 7.10 -7.45 -0.55
N ILE A 107 6.07 -6.99 0.15
CA ILE A 107 5.70 -5.57 0.21
C ILE A 107 6.74 -4.79 1.01
N ALA A 108 7.19 -3.66 0.46
CA ALA A 108 7.94 -2.66 1.21
C ALA A 108 7.05 -1.45 1.43
N ALA A 109 6.98 -0.95 2.66
CA ALA A 109 6.17 0.21 3.01
C ALA A 109 7.06 1.31 3.59
N ALA A 110 6.79 2.55 3.22
CA ALA A 110 7.52 3.72 3.72
C ALA A 110 6.56 4.88 3.90
N TYR A 111 6.72 5.62 5.00
CA TYR A 111 5.91 6.83 5.21
C TYR A 111 6.30 7.92 4.23
N VAL A 112 5.30 8.72 3.84
CA VAL A 112 5.48 9.89 2.98
C VAL A 112 5.07 11.12 3.79
N PRO A 113 5.91 12.17 3.83
CA PRO A 113 5.50 13.41 4.50
C PRO A 113 4.19 13.95 3.90
N VAL A 114 3.29 14.42 4.75
CA VAL A 114 1.96 14.85 4.33
C VAL A 114 2.03 15.93 3.25
N VAL A 115 2.94 16.91 3.42
CA VAL A 115 3.12 17.98 2.43
C VAL A 115 3.52 17.42 1.08
N ASN A 116 4.46 16.47 1.06
CA ASN A 116 4.90 15.84 -0.18
C ASN A 116 3.76 15.08 -0.85
N TYR A 117 2.95 14.38 -0.06
CA TYR A 117 1.79 13.64 -0.57
C TYR A 117 0.77 14.58 -1.19
N HIS A 118 0.46 15.69 -0.51
CA HIS A 118 -0.49 16.68 -1.04
C HIS A 118 0.04 17.38 -2.29
N ASN A 119 1.36 17.51 -2.42
CA ASN A 119 1.96 18.06 -3.65
C ASN A 119 1.83 17.09 -4.83
N LEU A 120 1.96 15.78 -4.56
CA LEU A 120 1.76 14.76 -5.59
C LEU A 120 0.28 14.61 -5.96
N PHE A 121 -0.60 14.67 -4.96
CA PHE A 121 -2.04 14.44 -5.13
C PHE A 121 -2.83 15.53 -4.44
N PRO A 122 -2.98 16.71 -5.08
CA PRO A 122 -3.68 17.85 -4.45
C PRO A 122 -5.10 17.53 -3.98
N ILE A 123 -5.81 16.64 -4.69
CA ILE A 123 -7.16 16.23 -4.30
C ILE A 123 -7.17 15.51 -2.96
N SER A 124 -6.06 14.92 -2.55
CA SER A 124 -5.96 14.20 -1.28
C SER A 124 -5.98 15.11 -0.06
N ALA A 125 -5.83 16.42 -0.25
CA ALA A 125 -5.91 17.38 0.84
C ALA A 125 -7.34 17.63 1.33
N ASN A 126 -8.36 17.13 0.61
CA ASN A 126 -9.76 17.29 1.01
C ASN A 126 -10.04 16.49 2.30
N PRO A 127 -10.38 17.16 3.42
CA PRO A 127 -10.59 16.48 4.68
C PRO A 127 -11.86 15.62 4.72
N SER A 128 -12.76 15.80 3.76
CA SER A 128 -13.99 15.01 3.67
C SER A 128 -13.87 13.80 2.77
N ALA A 129 -12.74 13.62 2.08
CA ALA A 129 -12.55 12.50 1.16
C ALA A 129 -12.56 11.17 1.93
N ARG A 130 -13.19 10.15 1.34
CA ARG A 130 -13.21 8.80 1.87
C ARG A 130 -13.16 7.82 0.70
N VAL A 131 -12.42 6.75 0.89
CA VAL A 131 -12.28 5.71 -0.12
C VAL A 131 -13.13 4.51 0.28
N HIS A 132 -13.87 3.99 -0.69
CA HIS A 132 -14.71 2.82 -0.51
C HIS A 132 -14.25 1.70 -1.42
N LEU A 133 -14.56 0.44 -1.05
CA LEU A 133 -14.35 -0.70 -1.92
C LEU A 133 -15.26 -0.61 -3.13
N ASN A 134 -14.73 -1.05 -4.29
CA ASN A 134 -15.52 -1.13 -5.52
C ASN A 134 -16.14 -2.51 -5.76
N ARG A 135 -15.88 -3.45 -4.87
CA ARG A 135 -16.43 -4.81 -4.98
C ARG A 135 -17.66 -4.98 -4.08
#